data_2ce043fbcb3b6463d32f8ea08a3f2584
#
_entry.id   2ce043fbcb3b6463d32f8ea08a3f2584
#
_cell.length_a   1.000
_cell.length_b   1.000
_cell.length_c   1.000
_cell.angle_alpha   90.00
_cell.angle_beta   90.00
_cell.angle_gamma   90.00
#
_symmetry.space_group_name_H-M   'P 1'
#
loop_
_entity.id
_entity.type
_entity.pdbx_description
1 polymer ?
#
loop_
_entity_poly.entity_id
_entity_poly.type
_entity_poly.pdbx_seq_one_letter_code
_entity_poly.pdbx_strand_id
1 'polypeptide(L)'
;VTSCAPSGEQTKSSEDLEIFLDSVEEDNLVEGPIGSSASWIASNFIGYDSQKILADYGKRYTLKALETSREAASFNNLETSTSDRRKLELLKSSFVMPPPFNDSLAGELSQITTKLEAMYGNGKHCYDDGTCYDLEAFEGILDNSRDPDELLKAWTGWHEIGKAMKPMYMRMVDIGNQGSRDLGFEGLSDLWFSKYDMPAKDFLDETDRVWEEVKPLYEALHCHVRSKLNSKYGDEIVPPEGQLPAHLLGNMWGQSWSNIYDLVYTKKENNGSINVTEIIKEKEIDEKEMVEYAEDFFLSIG
;
A
#
# COMPACT_ATOMS: atom_id res chain seq x y z
N VAL A 1 -29.79 -51.12 -4.60
CA VAL A 1 -29.76 -49.69 -4.95
C VAL A 1 -29.77 -48.91 -3.66
N THR A 2 -28.56 -48.65 -3.12
CA THR A 2 -28.39 -47.86 -1.91
C THR A 2 -28.18 -46.41 -2.35
N SER A 3 -29.15 -45.56 -2.06
CA SER A 3 -29.10 -44.10 -2.26
C SER A 3 -28.05 -43.54 -1.31
N CYS A 4 -26.95 -42.98 -1.85
CA CYS A 4 -26.11 -42.04 -1.12
C CYS A 4 -26.86 -40.70 -1.07
N ALA A 5 -27.36 -40.37 0.11
CA ALA A 5 -27.79 -39.01 0.42
C ALA A 5 -26.53 -38.09 0.43
N PRO A 6 -26.60 -36.87 -0.09
CA PRO A 6 -25.52 -35.92 0.05
C PRO A 6 -25.30 -35.63 1.55
N SER A 7 -24.05 -35.65 2.00
CA SER A 7 -23.66 -35.20 3.33
C SER A 7 -24.17 -33.77 3.54
N GLY A 8 -25.18 -33.61 4.40
CA GLY A 8 -25.69 -32.29 4.75
C GLY A 8 -24.55 -31.48 5.33
N GLU A 9 -24.35 -30.27 4.79
CA GLU A 9 -23.55 -29.23 5.45
C GLU A 9 -24.09 -29.09 6.88
N GLN A 10 -23.27 -29.40 7.88
CA GLN A 10 -23.63 -29.16 9.28
C GLN A 10 -23.82 -27.66 9.44
N THR A 11 -25.03 -27.22 9.70
CA THR A 11 -25.34 -25.83 10.01
C THR A 11 -24.62 -25.45 11.30
N LYS A 12 -23.70 -24.48 11.20
CA LYS A 12 -22.97 -23.91 12.36
C LYS A 12 -23.97 -23.34 13.37
N SER A 13 -23.68 -23.55 14.65
CA SER A 13 -24.50 -23.08 15.79
C SER A 13 -23.84 -21.87 16.48
N SER A 14 -24.58 -21.21 17.37
CA SER A 14 -24.03 -20.13 18.22
C SER A 14 -22.97 -20.66 19.19
N GLU A 15 -23.09 -21.89 19.65
CA GLU A 15 -22.09 -22.56 20.51
C GLU A 15 -20.78 -22.80 19.72
N ASP A 16 -20.88 -23.26 18.46
CA ASP A 16 -19.70 -23.40 17.58
C ASP A 16 -19.00 -22.04 17.35
N LEU A 17 -19.77 -20.95 17.23
CA LEU A 17 -19.21 -19.61 17.08
C LEU A 17 -18.46 -19.16 18.35
N GLU A 18 -19.04 -19.36 19.53
CA GLU A 18 -18.41 -19.00 20.80
C GLU A 18 -17.07 -19.73 20.96
N ILE A 19 -17.09 -21.08 20.79
CA ILE A 19 -15.86 -21.89 20.82
C ILE A 19 -14.82 -21.40 19.83
N PHE A 20 -15.22 -21.06 18.60
CA PHE A 20 -14.31 -20.55 17.58
C PHE A 20 -13.69 -19.22 17.98
N LEU A 21 -14.49 -18.24 18.42
CA LEU A 21 -13.98 -16.91 18.79
C LEU A 21 -13.07 -16.97 20.02
N ASP A 22 -13.40 -17.80 21.01
CA ASP A 22 -12.56 -18.00 22.19
C ASP A 22 -11.21 -18.64 21.80
N SER A 23 -11.23 -19.65 20.91
CA SER A 23 -9.98 -20.27 20.44
C SER A 23 -9.08 -19.29 19.69
N VAL A 24 -9.64 -18.36 18.89
CA VAL A 24 -8.89 -17.32 18.19
C VAL A 24 -8.26 -16.34 19.18
N GLU A 25 -9.00 -15.97 20.23
CA GLU A 25 -8.49 -15.07 21.26
C GLU A 25 -7.33 -15.71 22.05
N GLU A 26 -7.48 -16.96 22.48
CA GLU A 26 -6.42 -17.72 23.16
C GLU A 26 -5.16 -17.88 22.28
N ASP A 27 -5.33 -18.25 21.02
CA ASP A 27 -4.23 -18.34 20.06
C ASP A 27 -3.48 -16.99 19.92
N ASN A 28 -4.20 -15.88 19.79
CA ASN A 28 -3.61 -14.55 19.64
C ASN A 28 -2.85 -14.09 20.90
N LEU A 29 -3.33 -14.43 22.09
CA LEU A 29 -2.65 -14.15 23.36
C LEU A 29 -1.29 -14.87 23.45
N VAL A 30 -1.16 -16.04 22.86
CA VAL A 30 0.09 -16.83 22.84
C VAL A 30 1.00 -16.41 21.68
N GLU A 31 0.46 -16.36 20.47
CA GLU A 31 1.26 -16.14 19.25
C GLU A 31 1.67 -14.68 19.06
N GLY A 32 0.86 -13.72 19.51
CA GLY A 32 1.15 -12.28 19.36
C GLY A 32 2.49 -11.86 19.97
N PRO A 33 2.78 -12.18 21.25
CA PRO A 33 4.08 -11.88 21.86
C PRO A 33 5.27 -12.56 21.17
N ILE A 34 5.08 -13.79 20.66
CA ILE A 34 6.11 -14.53 19.93
C ILE A 34 6.42 -13.82 18.61
N GLY A 35 5.38 -13.43 17.87
CA GLY A 35 5.53 -12.68 16.62
C GLY A 35 6.21 -11.33 16.80
N SER A 36 5.80 -10.58 17.83
CA SER A 36 6.42 -9.30 18.17
C SER A 36 7.90 -9.47 18.51
N SER A 37 8.25 -10.50 19.28
CA SER A 37 9.64 -10.80 19.62
C SER A 37 10.47 -11.21 18.40
N ALA A 38 9.93 -12.06 17.53
CA ALA A 38 10.60 -12.47 16.29
C ALA A 38 10.86 -11.27 15.37
N SER A 39 9.87 -10.38 15.24
CA SER A 39 9.96 -9.15 14.46
C SER A 39 11.02 -8.21 15.03
N TRP A 40 11.00 -8.00 16.36
CA TRP A 40 11.98 -7.17 17.04
C TRP A 40 13.41 -7.67 16.87
N ILE A 41 13.64 -8.99 17.06
CA ILE A 41 14.96 -9.61 16.86
C ILE A 41 15.43 -9.42 15.42
N ALA A 42 14.57 -9.67 14.44
CA ALA A 42 14.92 -9.55 13.03
C ALA A 42 15.24 -8.11 12.60
N SER A 43 14.61 -7.12 13.24
CA SER A 43 14.86 -5.69 12.97
C SER A 43 16.13 -5.15 13.64
N ASN A 44 16.50 -5.67 14.80
CA ASN A 44 17.64 -5.17 15.58
C ASN A 44 18.92 -5.99 15.39
N PHE A 45 18.80 -7.27 15.13
CA PHE A 45 19.94 -8.18 14.91
C PHE A 45 19.86 -8.74 13.48
N ILE A 46 20.14 -7.89 12.49
CA ILE A 46 19.99 -8.21 11.08
C ILE A 46 21.02 -9.29 10.67
N GLY A 47 20.55 -10.52 10.50
CA GLY A 47 21.38 -11.66 10.15
C GLY A 47 20.55 -12.82 9.59
N TYR A 48 21.22 -13.84 9.08
CA TYR A 48 20.56 -15.01 8.47
C TYR A 48 19.59 -15.71 9.43
N ASP A 49 20.03 -15.97 10.66
CA ASP A 49 19.24 -16.73 11.64
C ASP A 49 17.99 -15.94 12.10
N SER A 50 18.12 -14.65 12.37
CA SER A 50 17.01 -13.79 12.77
C SER A 50 15.98 -13.63 11.67
N GLN A 51 16.41 -13.44 10.42
CA GLN A 51 15.54 -13.38 9.26
C GLN A 51 14.84 -14.72 9.02
N LYS A 52 15.55 -15.85 9.22
CA LYS A 52 14.96 -17.18 9.10
C LYS A 52 13.89 -17.43 10.18
N ILE A 53 14.12 -17.05 11.42
CA ILE A 53 13.13 -17.17 12.51
C ILE A 53 11.87 -16.38 12.16
N LEU A 54 12.00 -15.13 11.72
CA LEU A 54 10.86 -14.30 11.32
C LEU A 54 10.10 -14.90 10.14
N ALA A 55 10.81 -15.40 9.12
CA ALA A 55 10.20 -16.02 7.95
C ALA A 55 9.43 -17.30 8.30
N ASP A 56 10.00 -18.17 9.14
CA ASP A 56 9.35 -19.41 9.59
C ASP A 56 8.11 -19.11 10.45
N TYR A 57 8.19 -18.09 11.32
CA TYR A 57 7.05 -17.60 12.08
C TYR A 57 5.95 -17.03 11.15
N GLY A 58 6.31 -16.12 10.27
CA GLY A 58 5.38 -15.48 9.34
C GLY A 58 4.64 -16.49 8.46
N LYS A 59 5.33 -17.53 7.99
CA LYS A 59 4.71 -18.62 7.22
C LYS A 59 3.64 -19.35 8.04
N ARG A 60 3.94 -19.73 9.29
CA ARG A 60 2.97 -20.42 10.17
C ARG A 60 1.78 -19.52 10.50
N TYR A 61 2.05 -18.25 10.82
CA TYR A 61 1.01 -17.26 11.10
C TYR A 61 0.08 -17.04 9.90
N THR A 62 0.63 -16.94 8.70
CA THR A 62 -0.16 -16.75 7.46
C THR A 62 -1.08 -17.96 7.21
N LEU A 63 -0.58 -19.18 7.39
CA LEU A 63 -1.40 -20.39 7.24
C LEU A 63 -2.53 -20.43 8.28
N LYS A 64 -2.24 -20.13 9.53
CA LYS A 64 -3.24 -20.07 10.60
C LYS A 64 -4.28 -18.98 10.33
N ALA A 65 -3.86 -17.78 9.92
CA ALA A 65 -4.76 -16.68 9.57
C ALA A 65 -5.70 -17.06 8.40
N LEU A 66 -5.19 -17.84 7.42
CA LEU A 66 -6.02 -18.35 6.33
C LEU A 66 -7.06 -19.34 6.80
N GLU A 67 -6.70 -20.29 7.66
CA GLU A 67 -7.64 -21.23 8.28
C GLU A 67 -8.71 -20.48 9.08
N THR A 68 -8.30 -19.53 9.91
CA THR A 68 -9.18 -18.68 10.71
C THR A 68 -10.15 -17.87 9.83
N SER A 69 -9.67 -17.28 8.73
CA SER A 69 -10.54 -16.54 7.79
C SER A 69 -11.56 -17.44 7.10
N ARG A 70 -11.15 -18.64 6.69
CA ARG A 70 -12.04 -19.66 6.09
C ARG A 70 -13.10 -20.11 7.08
N GLU A 71 -12.71 -20.36 8.32
CA GLU A 71 -13.66 -20.75 9.36
C GLU A 71 -14.62 -19.61 9.70
N ALA A 72 -14.13 -18.38 9.83
CA ALA A 72 -14.98 -17.19 10.02
C ALA A 72 -16.03 -17.05 8.89
N ALA A 73 -15.66 -17.34 7.64
CA ALA A 73 -16.59 -17.32 6.50
C ALA A 73 -17.69 -18.39 6.60
N SER A 74 -17.45 -19.51 7.27
CA SER A 74 -18.46 -20.55 7.48
C SER A 74 -19.63 -20.10 8.36
N PHE A 75 -19.48 -19.02 9.13
CA PHE A 75 -20.52 -18.39 9.96
C PHE A 75 -21.28 -17.25 9.27
N ASN A 76 -21.08 -17.01 7.98
CA ASN A 76 -21.71 -15.89 7.27
C ASN A 76 -23.24 -15.87 7.39
N ASN A 77 -23.88 -17.04 7.35
CA ASN A 77 -25.34 -17.20 7.40
C ASN A 77 -25.90 -17.36 8.82
N LEU A 78 -25.06 -17.36 9.86
CA LEU A 78 -25.50 -17.49 11.24
C LEU A 78 -26.00 -16.13 11.75
N GLU A 79 -27.21 -16.08 12.33
CA GLU A 79 -27.67 -14.93 13.08
C GLU A 79 -26.87 -14.81 14.38
N THR A 80 -26.25 -13.65 14.61
CA THR A 80 -25.38 -13.45 15.76
C THR A 80 -25.40 -11.99 16.24
N SER A 81 -24.76 -11.70 17.37
CA SER A 81 -24.65 -10.34 17.90
C SER A 81 -23.89 -9.41 16.94
N THR A 82 -24.14 -8.10 17.03
CA THR A 82 -23.37 -7.11 16.26
C THR A 82 -21.88 -7.19 16.57
N SER A 83 -21.51 -7.46 17.82
CA SER A 83 -20.12 -7.61 18.25
C SER A 83 -19.45 -8.81 17.57
N ASP A 84 -20.11 -9.98 17.59
CA ASP A 84 -19.55 -11.20 17.01
C ASP A 84 -19.51 -11.11 15.47
N ARG A 85 -20.54 -10.51 14.85
CA ARG A 85 -20.50 -10.20 13.43
C ARG A 85 -19.30 -9.33 13.07
N ARG A 86 -19.02 -8.31 13.88
CA ARG A 86 -17.83 -7.45 13.69
C ARG A 86 -16.54 -8.24 13.81
N LYS A 87 -16.39 -9.12 14.81
CA LYS A 87 -15.22 -9.98 14.96
C LYS A 87 -15.03 -10.87 13.72
N LEU A 88 -16.10 -11.51 13.22
CA LEU A 88 -16.04 -12.33 12.01
C LEU A 88 -15.60 -11.53 10.77
N GLU A 89 -16.13 -10.33 10.58
CA GLU A 89 -15.72 -9.47 9.44
C GLU A 89 -14.24 -9.07 9.53
N LEU A 90 -13.74 -8.73 10.71
CA LEU A 90 -12.33 -8.42 10.91
C LEU A 90 -11.42 -9.63 10.62
N LEU A 91 -11.81 -10.83 11.04
CA LEU A 91 -11.06 -12.06 10.75
C LEU A 91 -11.04 -12.37 9.25
N LYS A 92 -12.16 -12.22 8.55
CA LYS A 92 -12.24 -12.42 7.09
C LYS A 92 -11.42 -11.37 6.30
N SER A 93 -11.40 -10.13 6.77
CA SER A 93 -10.69 -9.02 6.11
C SER A 93 -9.22 -8.89 6.50
N SER A 94 -8.63 -9.88 7.18
CA SER A 94 -7.23 -9.85 7.63
C SER A 94 -6.22 -9.76 6.47
N PHE A 95 -6.56 -10.27 5.30
CA PHE A 95 -5.73 -10.20 4.09
C PHE A 95 -6.10 -9.01 3.20
N VAL A 96 -5.08 -8.33 2.68
CA VAL A 96 -5.26 -7.33 1.61
C VAL A 96 -5.57 -8.01 0.27
N MET A 97 -4.93 -9.17 0.04
CA MET A 97 -5.10 -10.00 -1.14
C MET A 97 -5.35 -11.44 -0.67
N PRO A 98 -6.62 -11.82 -0.38
CA PRO A 98 -6.90 -13.13 0.16
C PRO A 98 -6.66 -14.22 -0.88
N PRO A 99 -5.92 -15.29 -0.53
CA PRO A 99 -5.80 -16.43 -1.40
C PRO A 99 -7.14 -17.19 -1.48
N PRO A 100 -7.51 -17.70 -2.67
CA PRO A 100 -8.71 -18.53 -2.83
C PRO A 100 -8.66 -19.82 -1.99
N PHE A 101 -9.83 -20.42 -1.76
CA PHE A 101 -9.90 -21.74 -1.11
C PHE A 101 -9.33 -22.85 -1.99
N ASN A 102 -9.17 -22.60 -3.27
CA ASN A 102 -8.48 -23.51 -4.19
C ASN A 102 -6.97 -23.38 -4.04
N ASP A 103 -6.31 -24.45 -3.55
CA ASP A 103 -4.87 -24.46 -3.26
C ASP A 103 -3.99 -24.18 -4.48
N SER A 104 -4.43 -24.61 -5.68
CA SER A 104 -3.69 -24.33 -6.93
C SER A 104 -3.68 -22.84 -7.25
N LEU A 105 -4.84 -22.17 -7.11
CA LEU A 105 -4.94 -20.72 -7.32
C LEU A 105 -4.23 -19.93 -6.22
N ALA A 106 -4.27 -20.40 -4.98
CA ALA A 106 -3.52 -19.79 -3.88
C ALA A 106 -2.01 -19.87 -4.13
N GLY A 107 -1.52 -21.00 -4.62
CA GLY A 107 -0.12 -21.17 -5.02
C GLY A 107 0.27 -20.27 -6.22
N GLU A 108 -0.61 -20.16 -7.22
CA GLU A 108 -0.42 -19.25 -8.36
C GLU A 108 -0.35 -17.79 -7.90
N LEU A 109 -1.24 -17.36 -7.00
CA LEU A 109 -1.25 -16.01 -6.44
C LEU A 109 0.09 -15.68 -5.78
N SER A 110 0.58 -16.55 -4.91
CA SER A 110 1.87 -16.38 -4.23
C SER A 110 3.04 -16.23 -5.21
N GLN A 111 3.06 -17.07 -6.26
CA GLN A 111 4.11 -16.98 -7.29
C GLN A 111 4.06 -15.68 -8.09
N ILE A 112 2.85 -15.24 -8.46
CA ILE A 112 2.65 -13.99 -9.22
C ILE A 112 3.06 -12.79 -8.36
N THR A 113 2.64 -12.73 -7.10
CA THR A 113 2.97 -11.62 -6.19
C THR A 113 4.48 -11.51 -6.02
N THR A 114 5.15 -12.62 -5.67
CA THR A 114 6.61 -12.64 -5.53
C THR A 114 7.32 -12.22 -6.81
N LYS A 115 6.81 -12.66 -7.98
CA LYS A 115 7.41 -12.30 -9.27
C LYS A 115 7.21 -10.81 -9.59
N LEU A 116 6.04 -10.25 -9.33
CA LEU A 116 5.78 -8.82 -9.52
C LEU A 116 6.66 -7.96 -8.63
N GLU A 117 6.81 -8.32 -7.35
CA GLU A 117 7.73 -7.65 -6.41
C GLU A 117 9.18 -7.69 -6.90
N ALA A 118 9.63 -8.86 -7.34
CA ALA A 118 10.99 -9.03 -7.88
C ALA A 118 11.20 -8.21 -9.17
N MET A 119 10.21 -8.18 -10.07
CA MET A 119 10.29 -7.39 -11.31
C MET A 119 10.34 -5.89 -11.02
N TYR A 120 9.58 -5.42 -10.04
CA TYR A 120 9.58 -4.02 -9.64
C TYR A 120 10.87 -3.65 -8.90
N GLY A 121 11.26 -4.42 -7.88
CA GLY A 121 12.43 -4.13 -7.04
C GLY A 121 13.78 -4.26 -7.77
N ASN A 122 13.87 -5.15 -8.79
CA ASN A 122 15.06 -5.26 -9.64
C ASN A 122 14.91 -4.54 -10.99
N GLY A 123 13.82 -3.74 -11.14
CA GLY A 123 13.51 -3.06 -12.38
C GLY A 123 14.63 -2.12 -12.81
N LYS A 124 15.04 -2.25 -14.09
CA LYS A 124 15.99 -1.35 -14.73
C LYS A 124 15.58 -1.12 -16.17
N HIS A 125 15.79 0.08 -16.64
CA HIS A 125 15.67 0.38 -18.06
C HIS A 125 17.03 0.75 -18.62
N CYS A 126 17.40 0.13 -19.74
CA CYS A 126 18.67 0.38 -20.43
C CYS A 126 18.40 1.06 -21.76
N TYR A 127 19.14 2.11 -22.04
CA TYR A 127 19.11 2.83 -23.30
C TYR A 127 20.07 2.21 -24.33
N ASP A 128 19.92 2.61 -25.59
CA ASP A 128 20.71 2.08 -26.70
C ASP A 128 22.22 2.32 -26.56
N ASP A 129 22.63 3.30 -25.78
CA ASP A 129 24.02 3.62 -25.44
C ASP A 129 24.63 2.67 -24.40
N GLY A 130 23.83 1.72 -23.88
CA GLY A 130 24.20 0.78 -22.83
C GLY A 130 24.07 1.29 -21.40
N THR A 131 23.65 2.54 -21.20
CA THR A 131 23.42 3.10 -19.86
C THR A 131 22.12 2.55 -19.27
N CYS A 132 22.19 1.97 -18.07
CA CYS A 132 21.04 1.41 -17.37
C CYS A 132 20.76 2.16 -16.08
N TYR A 133 19.49 2.46 -15.83
CA TYR A 133 19.00 3.14 -14.64
C TYR A 133 17.97 2.30 -13.91
N ASP A 134 18.05 2.25 -12.58
CA ASP A 134 17.00 1.76 -11.70
C ASP A 134 16.08 2.91 -11.22
N LEU A 135 15.12 2.60 -10.35
CA LEU A 135 14.16 3.59 -9.86
C LEU A 135 14.85 4.76 -9.16
N GLU A 136 15.81 4.49 -8.28
CA GLU A 136 16.51 5.51 -7.50
C GLU A 136 17.27 6.49 -8.41
N ALA A 137 17.96 5.97 -9.43
CA ALA A 137 18.66 6.80 -10.40
C ALA A 137 17.70 7.66 -11.24
N PHE A 138 16.53 7.12 -11.63
CA PHE A 138 15.51 7.90 -12.33
C PHE A 138 14.86 8.95 -11.44
N GLU A 139 14.56 8.63 -10.18
CA GLU A 139 14.04 9.61 -9.22
C GLU A 139 15.05 10.74 -9.00
N GLY A 140 16.34 10.43 -8.90
CA GLY A 140 17.39 11.47 -8.84
C GLY A 140 17.38 12.43 -10.03
N ILE A 141 17.04 11.96 -11.22
CA ILE A 141 16.87 12.82 -12.41
C ILE A 141 15.61 13.71 -12.25
N LEU A 142 14.47 13.10 -11.86
CA LEU A 142 13.21 13.83 -11.70
C LEU A 142 13.27 14.90 -10.60
N ASP A 143 14.05 14.64 -9.55
CA ASP A 143 14.25 15.58 -8.44
C ASP A 143 15.10 16.78 -8.84
N ASN A 144 16.16 16.55 -9.61
CA ASN A 144 17.22 17.55 -9.79
C ASN A 144 17.25 18.18 -11.18
N SER A 145 16.84 17.44 -12.23
CA SER A 145 16.85 18.00 -13.59
C SER A 145 15.74 19.02 -13.81
N ARG A 146 16.00 19.93 -14.75
CA ARG A 146 15.03 20.90 -15.26
C ARG A 146 14.97 20.88 -16.79
N ASP A 147 15.62 19.91 -17.42
CA ASP A 147 15.55 19.66 -18.85
C ASP A 147 14.32 18.77 -19.15
N PRO A 148 13.32 19.26 -19.89
CA PRO A 148 12.08 18.55 -20.13
C PRO A 148 12.26 17.25 -20.93
N ASP A 149 13.25 17.19 -21.82
CA ASP A 149 13.53 16.00 -22.63
C ASP A 149 14.20 14.91 -21.77
N GLU A 150 15.12 15.29 -20.89
CA GLU A 150 15.74 14.37 -19.92
C GLU A 150 14.70 13.83 -18.94
N LEU A 151 13.84 14.70 -18.40
CA LEU A 151 12.75 14.32 -17.49
C LEU A 151 11.76 13.36 -18.17
N LEU A 152 11.37 13.64 -19.43
CA LEU A 152 10.49 12.78 -20.21
C LEU A 152 11.14 11.41 -20.47
N LYS A 153 12.43 11.41 -20.83
CA LYS A 153 13.20 10.19 -21.06
C LYS A 153 13.29 9.32 -19.79
N ALA A 154 13.55 9.92 -18.64
CA ALA A 154 13.59 9.23 -17.36
C ALA A 154 12.22 8.65 -17.00
N TRP A 155 11.16 9.44 -17.09
CA TRP A 155 9.80 9.03 -16.76
C TRP A 155 9.30 7.88 -17.66
N THR A 156 9.47 8.01 -18.97
CA THR A 156 9.08 6.96 -19.92
C THR A 156 9.90 5.69 -19.76
N GLY A 157 11.22 5.83 -19.52
CA GLY A 157 12.11 4.69 -19.30
C GLY A 157 11.66 3.80 -18.15
N TRP A 158 11.34 4.38 -17.01
CA TRP A 158 10.81 3.60 -15.88
C TRP A 158 9.47 2.93 -16.18
N HIS A 159 8.54 3.66 -16.81
CA HIS A 159 7.20 3.13 -17.09
C HIS A 159 7.18 1.97 -18.12
N GLU A 160 8.25 1.77 -18.90
CA GLU A 160 8.37 0.60 -19.78
C GLU A 160 8.37 -0.73 -18.99
N ILE A 161 8.85 -0.74 -17.74
CA ILE A 161 8.87 -1.92 -16.87
C ILE A 161 7.44 -2.43 -16.61
N GLY A 162 6.50 -1.51 -16.42
CA GLY A 162 5.09 -1.83 -16.13
C GLY A 162 4.40 -2.61 -17.25
N LYS A 163 4.84 -2.47 -18.50
CA LYS A 163 4.23 -3.20 -19.63
C LYS A 163 4.34 -4.70 -19.48
N ALA A 164 5.50 -5.20 -19.03
CA ALA A 164 5.73 -6.62 -18.80
C ALA A 164 5.00 -7.14 -17.56
N MET A 165 4.74 -6.28 -16.58
CA MET A 165 4.06 -6.62 -15.33
C MET A 165 2.53 -6.71 -15.50
N LYS A 166 1.94 -5.90 -16.37
CA LYS A 166 0.49 -5.73 -16.53
C LYS A 166 -0.30 -7.05 -16.64
N PRO A 167 0.06 -8.02 -17.49
CA PRO A 167 -0.71 -9.27 -17.60
C PRO A 167 -0.75 -10.07 -16.29
N MET A 168 0.38 -10.10 -15.57
CA MET A 168 0.47 -10.78 -14.28
C MET A 168 -0.32 -10.03 -13.20
N TYR A 169 -0.28 -8.69 -13.20
CA TYR A 169 -1.07 -7.88 -12.29
C TYR A 169 -2.57 -8.12 -12.50
N MET A 170 -3.04 -8.14 -13.74
CA MET A 170 -4.43 -8.48 -14.05
C MET A 170 -4.82 -9.88 -13.53
N ARG A 171 -3.94 -10.87 -13.74
CA ARG A 171 -4.18 -12.24 -13.24
C ARG A 171 -4.20 -12.28 -11.70
N MET A 172 -3.33 -11.54 -11.03
CA MET A 172 -3.32 -11.39 -9.57
C MET A 172 -4.67 -10.83 -9.06
N VAL A 173 -5.20 -9.80 -9.71
CA VAL A 173 -6.49 -9.21 -9.37
C VAL A 173 -7.64 -10.20 -9.55
N ASP A 174 -7.64 -10.98 -10.64
CA ASP A 174 -8.67 -12.01 -10.89
C ASP A 174 -8.67 -13.07 -9.79
N ILE A 175 -7.49 -13.55 -9.38
CA ILE A 175 -7.35 -14.55 -8.32
C ILE A 175 -7.73 -13.95 -6.97
N GLY A 176 -7.30 -12.73 -6.66
CA GLY A 176 -7.67 -12.04 -5.42
C GLY A 176 -9.18 -11.77 -5.32
N ASN A 177 -9.84 -11.43 -6.43
CA ASN A 177 -11.30 -11.33 -6.49
C ASN A 177 -11.97 -12.68 -6.19
N GLN A 178 -11.40 -13.78 -6.66
CA GLN A 178 -11.92 -15.12 -6.30
C GLN A 178 -11.76 -15.38 -4.81
N GLY A 179 -10.57 -15.10 -4.23
CA GLY A 179 -10.35 -15.26 -2.79
C GLY A 179 -11.29 -14.42 -1.93
N SER A 180 -11.59 -13.18 -2.37
CA SER A 180 -12.57 -12.32 -1.69
C SER A 180 -13.99 -12.93 -1.74
N ARG A 181 -14.40 -13.48 -2.89
CA ARG A 181 -15.70 -14.16 -3.01
C ARG A 181 -15.81 -15.40 -2.14
N ASP A 182 -14.73 -16.17 -2.03
CA ASP A 182 -14.69 -17.35 -1.15
C ASP A 182 -14.90 -16.97 0.33
N LEU A 183 -14.53 -15.75 0.73
CA LEU A 183 -14.77 -15.18 2.07
C LEU A 183 -16.17 -14.54 2.24
N GLY A 184 -16.95 -14.44 1.16
CA GLY A 184 -18.31 -13.88 1.18
C GLY A 184 -18.41 -12.41 0.79
N PHE A 185 -17.36 -11.80 0.25
CA PHE A 185 -17.38 -10.48 -0.35
C PHE A 185 -17.70 -10.54 -1.85
N GLU A 186 -18.15 -9.44 -2.45
CA GLU A 186 -18.40 -9.39 -3.91
C GLU A 186 -17.08 -9.45 -4.72
N GLY A 187 -16.01 -8.92 -4.14
CA GLY A 187 -14.66 -8.89 -4.71
C GLY A 187 -13.68 -8.12 -3.83
N LEU A 188 -12.48 -7.85 -4.34
CA LEU A 188 -11.43 -7.13 -3.60
C LEU A 188 -11.87 -5.74 -3.15
N SER A 189 -12.58 -5.00 -4.01
CA SER A 189 -13.05 -3.65 -3.67
C SER A 189 -13.99 -3.67 -2.48
N ASP A 190 -14.96 -4.61 -2.46
CA ASP A 190 -15.90 -4.76 -1.35
C ASP A 190 -15.20 -5.16 -0.05
N LEU A 191 -14.25 -6.10 -0.11
CA LEU A 191 -13.40 -6.47 1.02
C LEU A 191 -12.61 -5.27 1.55
N TRP A 192 -12.03 -4.45 0.67
CA TRP A 192 -11.25 -3.29 1.11
C TRP A 192 -12.13 -2.20 1.72
N PHE A 193 -13.29 -1.92 1.12
CA PHE A 193 -14.25 -0.94 1.66
C PHE A 193 -14.84 -1.37 3.01
N SER A 194 -15.00 -2.67 3.26
CA SER A 194 -15.51 -3.16 4.54
C SER A 194 -14.67 -2.72 5.75
N LYS A 195 -13.42 -2.33 5.52
CA LYS A 195 -12.50 -1.84 6.57
C LYS A 195 -12.77 -0.40 7.03
N TYR A 196 -13.59 0.35 6.30
CA TYR A 196 -13.92 1.74 6.63
C TYR A 196 -15.17 1.88 7.50
N ASP A 197 -15.76 0.79 7.98
CA ASP A 197 -16.92 0.76 8.87
C ASP A 197 -18.18 1.43 8.30
N MET A 198 -18.30 1.48 6.98
CA MET A 198 -19.48 1.95 6.27
C MET A 198 -19.69 1.15 4.98
N PRO A 199 -20.92 1.07 4.44
CA PRO A 199 -21.20 0.47 3.14
C PRO A 199 -20.34 1.11 2.05
N ALA A 200 -19.87 0.30 1.08
CA ALA A 200 -19.01 0.77 -0.01
C ALA A 200 -19.61 1.96 -0.77
N LYS A 201 -20.94 1.93 -1.00
CA LYS A 201 -21.63 3.04 -1.65
C LYS A 201 -21.55 4.34 -0.86
N ASP A 202 -21.77 4.27 0.45
CA ASP A 202 -21.76 5.45 1.32
C ASP A 202 -20.33 6.03 1.41
N PHE A 203 -19.31 5.17 1.42
CA PHE A 203 -17.91 5.59 1.37
C PHE A 203 -17.58 6.32 0.05
N LEU A 204 -18.06 5.80 -1.09
CA LEU A 204 -17.87 6.45 -2.38
C LEU A 204 -18.58 7.80 -2.45
N ASP A 205 -19.84 7.87 -1.99
CA ASP A 205 -20.60 9.12 -1.95
C ASP A 205 -19.89 10.16 -1.04
N GLU A 206 -19.30 9.74 0.09
CA GLU A 206 -18.54 10.61 0.98
C GLU A 206 -17.21 11.09 0.37
N THR A 207 -16.50 10.22 -0.33
CA THR A 207 -15.27 10.64 -1.03
C THR A 207 -15.56 11.61 -2.16
N ASP A 208 -16.64 11.42 -2.90
CA ASP A 208 -17.09 12.35 -3.94
C ASP A 208 -17.49 13.71 -3.33
N ARG A 209 -18.21 13.70 -2.20
CA ARG A 209 -18.56 14.93 -1.47
C ARG A 209 -17.30 15.70 -1.04
N VAL A 210 -16.33 15.01 -0.42
CA VAL A 210 -15.08 15.63 0.03
C VAL A 210 -14.28 16.16 -1.17
N TRP A 211 -14.26 15.41 -2.29
CA TRP A 211 -13.60 15.88 -3.51
C TRP A 211 -14.19 17.20 -4.01
N GLU A 212 -15.53 17.33 -4.10
CA GLU A 212 -16.15 18.57 -4.56
C GLU A 212 -15.86 19.76 -3.62
N GLU A 213 -15.66 19.53 -2.34
CA GLU A 213 -15.25 20.59 -1.38
C GLU A 213 -13.79 21.03 -1.57
N VAL A 214 -12.88 20.09 -1.85
CA VAL A 214 -11.44 20.36 -2.02
C VAL A 214 -11.09 20.84 -3.43
N LYS A 215 -11.86 20.44 -4.42
CA LYS A 215 -11.61 20.69 -5.86
C LYS A 215 -11.30 22.16 -6.20
N PRO A 216 -12.00 23.18 -5.66
CA PRO A 216 -11.65 24.56 -6.00
C PRO A 216 -10.22 24.95 -5.59
N LEU A 217 -9.74 24.46 -4.43
CA LEU A 217 -8.37 24.65 -4.00
C LEU A 217 -7.38 23.93 -4.92
N TYR A 218 -7.69 22.67 -5.27
CA TYR A 218 -6.85 21.90 -6.19
C TYR A 218 -6.76 22.55 -7.58
N GLU A 219 -7.88 23.01 -8.13
CA GLU A 219 -7.91 23.71 -9.43
C GLU A 219 -7.11 25.00 -9.41
N ALA A 220 -7.17 25.78 -8.33
CA ALA A 220 -6.38 26.99 -8.16
C ALA A 220 -4.89 26.67 -8.09
N LEU A 221 -4.49 25.66 -7.33
CA LEU A 221 -3.11 25.18 -7.25
C LEU A 221 -2.62 24.69 -8.63
N HIS A 222 -3.41 23.86 -9.30
CA HIS A 222 -3.10 23.30 -10.61
C HIS A 222 -2.92 24.42 -11.67
N CYS A 223 -3.80 25.43 -11.64
CA CYS A 223 -3.70 26.60 -12.52
C CYS A 223 -2.41 27.40 -12.24
N HIS A 224 -2.07 27.63 -10.98
CA HIS A 224 -0.84 28.33 -10.58
C HIS A 224 0.40 27.58 -11.06
N VAL A 225 0.49 26.28 -10.77
CA VAL A 225 1.62 25.43 -11.17
C VAL A 225 1.75 25.40 -12.69
N ARG A 226 0.65 25.24 -13.43
CA ARG A 226 0.65 25.31 -14.90
C ARG A 226 1.22 26.61 -15.42
N SER A 227 0.77 27.76 -14.90
CA SER A 227 1.25 29.07 -15.30
C SER A 227 2.77 29.22 -15.10
N LYS A 228 3.29 28.68 -13.98
CA LYS A 228 4.73 28.71 -13.71
C LYS A 228 5.53 27.80 -14.62
N LEU A 229 5.08 26.57 -14.80
CA LEU A 229 5.72 25.60 -15.69
C LEU A 229 5.64 26.05 -17.17
N ASN A 230 4.49 26.60 -17.61
CA ASN A 230 4.33 27.18 -18.94
C ASN A 230 5.32 28.34 -19.18
N SER A 231 5.46 29.26 -18.20
CA SER A 231 6.40 30.36 -18.27
C SER A 231 7.86 29.89 -18.38
N LYS A 232 8.18 28.70 -17.85
CA LYS A 232 9.52 28.12 -17.92
C LYS A 232 9.76 27.34 -19.22
N TYR A 233 8.79 26.50 -19.62
CA TYR A 233 8.96 25.51 -20.67
C TYR A 233 8.26 25.85 -21.98
N GLY A 234 7.38 26.86 -21.99
CA GLY A 234 6.63 27.30 -23.17
C GLY A 234 5.39 26.44 -23.48
N ASP A 235 4.59 26.96 -24.43
CA ASP A 235 3.29 26.41 -24.81
C ASP A 235 3.37 24.99 -25.44
N GLU A 236 4.48 24.69 -26.12
CA GLU A 236 4.68 23.39 -26.78
C GLU A 236 4.81 22.23 -25.77
N ILE A 237 5.43 22.50 -24.61
CA ILE A 237 5.67 21.50 -23.56
C ILE A 237 4.56 21.53 -22.52
N VAL A 238 4.17 22.73 -22.09
CA VAL A 238 3.11 22.94 -21.09
C VAL A 238 2.05 23.85 -21.70
N PRO A 239 1.02 23.30 -22.35
CA PRO A 239 -0.07 24.10 -22.92
C PRO A 239 -0.76 24.97 -21.87
N PRO A 240 -1.29 26.16 -22.25
CA PRO A 240 -1.98 27.06 -21.32
C PRO A 240 -3.26 26.47 -20.72
N GLU A 241 -3.80 25.44 -21.35
CA GLU A 241 -5.00 24.70 -20.93
C GLU A 241 -4.74 23.18 -20.94
N GLY A 242 -5.58 22.42 -20.23
CA GLY A 242 -5.52 20.96 -20.22
C GLY A 242 -4.72 20.38 -19.04
N GLN A 243 -4.15 19.21 -19.22
CA GLN A 243 -3.40 18.49 -18.19
C GLN A 243 -1.95 18.96 -18.12
N LEU A 244 -1.32 18.79 -16.95
CA LEU A 244 0.11 18.98 -16.78
C LEU A 244 0.87 17.71 -17.19
N PRO A 245 1.99 17.84 -17.90
CA PRO A 245 2.85 16.69 -18.19
C PRO A 245 3.43 16.10 -16.89
N ALA A 246 3.15 14.81 -16.65
CA ALA A 246 3.50 14.14 -15.39
C ALA A 246 5.00 14.17 -15.08
N HIS A 247 5.86 14.06 -16.10
CA HIS A 247 7.31 14.08 -15.93
C HIS A 247 7.88 15.43 -15.44
N LEU A 248 7.08 16.49 -15.44
CA LEU A 248 7.48 17.83 -14.95
C LEU A 248 7.07 18.08 -13.49
N LEU A 249 6.43 17.11 -12.82
CA LEU A 249 5.83 17.30 -11.51
C LEU A 249 6.72 16.85 -10.33
N GLY A 250 7.98 16.54 -10.60
CA GLY A 250 9.00 16.39 -9.56
C GLY A 250 9.19 14.99 -8.98
N ASN A 251 8.32 14.02 -9.27
CA ASN A 251 8.57 12.63 -8.94
C ASN A 251 7.96 11.66 -9.97
N MET A 252 8.32 10.38 -9.87
CA MET A 252 7.97 9.37 -10.87
C MET A 252 6.45 9.23 -11.10
N TRP A 253 5.63 9.43 -10.07
CA TRP A 253 4.18 9.25 -10.14
C TRP A 253 3.39 10.56 -10.21
N GLY A 254 4.06 11.71 -10.24
CA GLY A 254 3.42 13.02 -10.28
C GLY A 254 2.54 13.33 -9.06
N GLN A 255 2.74 12.65 -7.94
CA GLN A 255 1.93 12.73 -6.72
C GLN A 255 2.51 13.66 -5.66
N SER A 256 3.82 13.94 -5.71
CA SER A 256 4.50 14.89 -4.85
C SER A 256 5.20 15.93 -5.71
N TRP A 257 4.81 17.19 -5.54
CA TRP A 257 5.34 18.32 -6.32
C TRP A 257 6.39 19.11 -5.56
N SER A 258 6.87 18.58 -4.43
CA SER A 258 7.87 19.27 -3.57
C SER A 258 9.17 19.59 -4.32
N ASN A 259 9.60 18.70 -5.21
CA ASN A 259 10.87 18.86 -5.95
C ASN A 259 10.84 19.98 -6.99
N ILE A 260 9.67 20.51 -7.35
CA ILE A 260 9.52 21.68 -8.22
C ILE A 260 9.14 22.96 -7.46
N TYR A 261 9.24 22.94 -6.14
CA TYR A 261 8.88 24.06 -5.29
C TYR A 261 9.61 25.36 -5.71
N ASP A 262 10.88 25.27 -6.07
CA ASP A 262 11.71 26.38 -6.56
C ASP A 262 11.17 27.04 -7.84
N LEU A 263 10.43 26.29 -8.68
CA LEU A 263 9.83 26.77 -9.92
C LEU A 263 8.49 27.47 -9.69
N VAL A 264 7.73 27.02 -8.69
CA VAL A 264 6.34 27.46 -8.47
C VAL A 264 6.19 28.50 -7.38
N TYR A 265 7.12 28.54 -6.42
CA TYR A 265 7.09 29.47 -5.31
C TYR A 265 7.68 30.84 -5.69
N THR A 266 7.02 31.93 -5.32
CA THR A 266 7.51 33.28 -5.53
C THR A 266 8.19 33.81 -4.27
N LYS A 267 9.51 34.02 -4.33
CA LYS A 267 10.40 34.45 -3.22
C LYS A 267 9.98 35.68 -2.39
N LYS A 268 8.93 36.40 -2.78
CA LYS A 268 8.52 37.65 -2.10
C LYS A 268 7.89 37.42 -0.72
N GLU A 269 7.57 36.19 -0.35
CA GLU A 269 6.81 35.89 0.88
C GLU A 269 7.59 35.03 1.89
N ASN A 270 8.90 34.81 1.68
CA ASN A 270 9.70 33.98 2.57
C ASN A 270 10.12 34.73 3.84
N ASN A 271 9.15 35.29 4.56
CA ASN A 271 9.35 35.82 5.90
C ASN A 271 9.14 34.68 6.92
N GLY A 272 10.19 33.90 7.16
CA GLY A 272 10.28 33.05 8.33
C GLY A 272 9.99 31.57 8.14
N SER A 273 10.19 30.99 6.95
CA SER A 273 10.21 29.53 6.83
C SER A 273 11.44 28.99 7.57
N ILE A 274 11.20 28.14 8.55
CA ILE A 274 12.23 27.42 9.28
C ILE A 274 12.83 26.36 8.35
N ASN A 275 14.10 26.52 7.98
CA ASN A 275 14.82 25.48 7.25
C ASN A 275 15.49 24.53 8.27
N VAL A 276 14.82 23.44 8.57
CA VAL A 276 15.30 22.45 9.56
C VAL A 276 16.66 21.87 9.16
N THR A 277 16.88 21.62 7.87
CA THR A 277 18.17 21.11 7.38
C THR A 277 19.32 22.06 7.63
N GLU A 278 19.12 23.37 7.41
CA GLU A 278 20.14 24.38 7.72
C GLU A 278 20.40 24.45 9.23
N ILE A 279 19.36 24.41 10.06
CA ILE A 279 19.50 24.42 11.52
C ILE A 279 20.28 23.20 12.01
N ILE A 280 20.00 22.00 11.49
CA ILE A 280 20.73 20.77 11.83
C ILE A 280 22.21 20.93 11.47
N LYS A 281 22.51 21.45 10.27
CA LYS A 281 23.90 21.69 9.84
C LYS A 281 24.61 22.79 10.64
N GLU A 282 23.94 23.91 10.92
CA GLU A 282 24.49 25.02 11.70
C GLU A 282 24.77 24.64 13.16
N LYS A 283 23.93 23.77 13.72
CA LYS A 283 24.10 23.27 15.09
C LYS A 283 24.99 22.05 15.17
N GLU A 284 25.47 21.55 14.03
CA GLU A 284 26.30 20.33 13.95
C GLU A 284 25.64 19.10 14.63
N ILE A 285 24.29 19.03 14.56
CA ILE A 285 23.51 17.92 15.17
C ILE A 285 23.83 16.63 14.43
N ASP A 286 24.41 15.68 15.15
CA ASP A 286 24.72 14.35 14.62
C ASP A 286 23.53 13.37 14.76
N GLU A 287 23.71 12.14 14.27
CA GLU A 287 22.65 11.11 14.27
C GLU A 287 22.23 10.72 15.69
N LYS A 288 23.17 10.74 16.65
CA LYS A 288 22.91 10.42 18.05
C LYS A 288 22.06 11.51 18.71
N GLU A 289 22.43 12.77 18.49
CA GLU A 289 21.65 13.91 19.00
C GLU A 289 20.25 13.96 18.38
N MET A 290 20.08 13.59 17.11
CA MET A 290 18.73 13.46 16.50
C MET A 290 17.87 12.41 17.22
N VAL A 291 18.45 11.27 17.61
CA VAL A 291 17.76 10.25 18.40
C VAL A 291 17.42 10.76 19.80
N GLU A 292 18.36 11.46 20.47
CA GLU A 292 18.14 12.05 21.78
C GLU A 292 17.01 13.10 21.76
N TYR A 293 16.94 13.97 20.73
CA TYR A 293 15.83 14.89 20.54
C TYR A 293 14.48 14.18 20.38
N ALA A 294 14.45 13.08 19.62
CA ALA A 294 13.24 12.29 19.44
C ALA A 294 12.80 11.61 20.74
N GLU A 295 13.75 11.04 21.49
CA GLU A 295 13.50 10.41 22.79
C GLU A 295 12.97 11.43 23.81
N ASP A 296 13.59 12.59 23.93
CA ASP A 296 13.17 13.68 24.81
C ASP A 296 11.74 14.15 24.47
N PHE A 297 11.42 14.26 23.18
CA PHE A 297 10.06 14.59 22.75
C PHE A 297 9.04 13.56 23.24
N PHE A 298 9.28 12.27 23.00
CA PHE A 298 8.36 11.22 23.42
C PHE A 298 8.27 11.09 24.95
N LEU A 299 9.36 11.24 25.67
CA LEU A 299 9.36 11.28 27.15
C LEU A 299 8.55 12.47 27.69
N SER A 300 8.51 13.59 26.97
CA SER A 300 7.78 14.79 27.38
C SER A 300 6.26 14.63 27.31
N ILE A 301 5.77 13.71 26.49
CA ILE A 301 4.33 13.46 26.31
C ILE A 301 3.83 12.19 27.07
N GLY A 302 4.69 11.44 27.75
CA GLY A 302 4.36 10.29 28.62
C GLY A 302 4.64 8.95 27.97
#